data_4686b8b8e8b7c3cb10aa2a069774a291
#
_entry.id   4686b8b8e8b7c3cb10aa2a069774a291
#
_cell.length_a   1.000
_cell.length_b   1.000
_cell.length_c   1.000
_cell.angle_alpha   90.00
_cell.angle_beta   90.00
_cell.angle_gamma   90.00
#
_symmetry.space_group_name_H-M   'P 1'
#
loop_
_entity.id
_entity.type
_entity.pdbx_description
1 polymer ?
#
loop_
_entity_poly.entity_id
_entity_poly.type
_entity_poly.pdbx_seq_one_letter_code
_entity_poly.pdbx_strand_id
1 'polypeptide(L)'
;LRHLLDTRQPDGGWRCEKYFFGRGPETDYSNPLPTLAALDAFRFTPLVNAEPALDRAVDFLLAHWVLRKPIGPCHYGIGTLFMQVEYPMRGYNLFMYLYVLSFYSRARKDERFLEALHALQSRLREGQIVVERVVPKLAGLSFCKKGEKSEPATERYREILKNLEADE
;
A
#
# COMPACT_ATOMS: atom_id res chain seq x y z
N LEU A 1 14.81 12.70 -5.35
CA LEU A 1 13.77 12.12 -6.22
C LEU A 1 14.36 11.50 -7.49
N ARG A 2 15.24 12.21 -8.24
CA ARG A 2 15.86 11.66 -9.46
C ARG A 2 16.53 10.31 -9.18
N HIS A 3 17.34 10.21 -8.12
CA HIS A 3 17.98 8.96 -7.72
C HIS A 3 16.98 7.81 -7.51
N LEU A 4 15.82 8.07 -6.90
CA LEU A 4 14.77 7.05 -6.77
C LEU A 4 14.25 6.59 -8.14
N LEU A 5 14.00 7.51 -9.07
CA LEU A 5 13.57 7.14 -10.42
C LEU A 5 14.64 6.31 -11.16
N ASP A 6 15.91 6.67 -11.00
CA ASP A 6 17.05 6.00 -11.67
C ASP A 6 17.32 4.59 -11.10
N THR A 7 16.96 4.32 -9.83
CA THR A 7 17.17 3.02 -9.17
C THR A 7 15.98 2.05 -9.30
N ARG A 8 14.95 2.42 -10.05
CA ARG A 8 13.80 1.57 -10.31
C ARG A 8 14.18 0.34 -11.12
N GLN A 9 13.60 -0.80 -10.76
CA GLN A 9 13.82 -2.06 -11.46
C GLN A 9 13.03 -2.13 -12.78
N PRO A 10 13.38 -3.04 -13.70
CA PRO A 10 12.68 -3.20 -14.99
C PRO A 10 11.19 -3.50 -14.88
N ASP A 11 10.74 -4.19 -13.81
CA ASP A 11 9.34 -4.49 -13.53
C ASP A 11 8.54 -3.28 -12.99
N GLY A 12 9.19 -2.14 -12.83
CA GLY A 12 8.57 -0.88 -12.44
C GLY A 12 8.70 -0.52 -10.97
N GLY A 13 9.04 -1.46 -10.09
CA GLY A 13 9.14 -1.23 -8.65
C GLY A 13 10.56 -0.97 -8.14
N TRP A 14 10.71 -1.07 -6.81
CA TRP A 14 11.99 -0.93 -6.10
C TRP A 14 12.30 -2.18 -5.29
N ARG A 15 13.57 -2.52 -5.16
CA ARG A 15 14.07 -3.66 -4.39
C ARG A 15 14.75 -3.21 -3.10
N CYS A 16 14.69 -4.08 -2.09
CA CYS A 16 15.57 -3.98 -0.95
C CYS A 16 16.92 -4.59 -1.32
N GLU A 17 17.96 -3.79 -1.35
CA GLU A 17 19.33 -4.25 -1.64
C GLU A 17 20.07 -4.73 -0.37
N LYS A 18 19.52 -4.43 0.80
CA LYS A 18 20.15 -4.74 2.08
C LYS A 18 19.88 -6.18 2.54
N TYR A 19 18.71 -6.70 2.28
CA TYR A 19 18.26 -8.02 2.75
C TYR A 19 17.83 -8.88 1.57
N PHE A 20 18.24 -10.13 1.58
CA PHE A 20 17.92 -11.12 0.58
C PHE A 20 17.65 -12.46 1.26
N PHE A 21 16.40 -12.77 1.50
CA PHE A 21 15.98 -13.98 2.23
C PHE A 21 15.46 -15.09 1.32
N GLY A 22 15.05 -14.75 0.11
CA GLY A 22 14.43 -15.68 -0.81
C GLY A 22 15.43 -16.37 -1.73
N ARG A 23 14.96 -17.46 -2.36
CA ARG A 23 15.64 -18.18 -3.43
C ARG A 23 14.59 -18.57 -4.47
N GLY A 24 14.95 -18.49 -5.74
CA GLY A 24 14.06 -18.84 -6.84
C GLY A 24 13.60 -17.63 -7.65
N PRO A 25 12.86 -17.86 -8.74
CA PRO A 25 12.46 -16.82 -9.68
C PRO A 25 11.64 -15.68 -9.06
N GLU A 26 10.87 -15.97 -8.01
CA GLU A 26 10.05 -14.98 -7.31
C GLU A 26 10.87 -13.91 -6.60
N THR A 27 12.18 -14.14 -6.37
CA THR A 27 13.08 -13.17 -5.75
C THR A 27 13.62 -12.14 -6.74
N ASP A 28 13.46 -12.37 -8.03
CA ASP A 28 13.89 -11.43 -9.07
C ASP A 28 12.94 -10.24 -9.24
N TYR A 29 11.75 -10.32 -8.65
CA TYR A 29 10.80 -9.20 -8.62
C TYR A 29 11.24 -8.09 -7.66
N SER A 30 10.71 -6.88 -7.91
CA SER A 30 10.75 -5.81 -6.93
C SER A 30 10.05 -6.21 -5.62
N ASN A 31 10.35 -5.49 -4.54
CA ASN A 31 9.65 -5.68 -3.27
C ASN A 31 8.38 -4.81 -3.21
N PRO A 32 7.22 -5.36 -2.88
CA PRO A 32 5.98 -4.60 -2.74
C PRO A 32 6.06 -3.46 -1.71
N LEU A 33 6.62 -3.69 -0.52
CA LEU A 33 6.73 -2.64 0.50
C LEU A 33 7.67 -1.49 0.10
N PRO A 34 8.92 -1.71 -0.35
CA PRO A 34 9.76 -0.63 -0.88
C PRO A 34 9.10 0.14 -2.03
N THR A 35 8.39 -0.56 -2.93
CA THR A 35 7.66 0.08 -4.02
C THR A 35 6.54 0.97 -3.49
N LEU A 36 5.74 0.49 -2.54
CA LEU A 36 4.68 1.27 -1.90
C LEU A 36 5.25 2.49 -1.15
N ALA A 37 6.38 2.33 -0.45
CA ALA A 37 7.04 3.43 0.26
C ALA A 37 7.62 4.49 -0.68
N ALA A 38 8.14 4.09 -1.84
CA ALA A 38 8.58 5.03 -2.86
C ALA A 38 7.39 5.83 -3.42
N LEU A 39 6.28 5.17 -3.74
CA LEU A 39 5.05 5.84 -4.18
C LEU A 39 4.51 6.78 -3.09
N ASP A 40 4.56 6.38 -1.81
CA ASP A 40 4.16 7.26 -0.70
C ASP A 40 5.02 8.55 -0.64
N ALA A 41 6.31 8.44 -0.93
CA ALA A 41 7.18 9.63 -1.02
C ALA A 41 6.85 10.51 -2.23
N PHE A 42 6.57 9.91 -3.40
CA PHE A 42 6.26 10.66 -4.62
C PHE A 42 4.91 11.40 -4.58
N ARG A 43 3.91 10.93 -3.81
CA ARG A 43 2.62 11.60 -3.70
C ARG A 43 2.69 13.04 -3.15
N PHE A 44 3.78 13.41 -2.49
CA PHE A 44 4.05 14.78 -2.02
C PHE A 44 4.74 15.66 -3.06
N THR A 45 4.83 15.21 -4.31
CA THR A 45 5.58 15.89 -5.37
C THR A 45 4.71 16.16 -6.59
N PRO A 46 5.10 17.11 -7.45
CA PRO A 46 4.40 17.34 -8.72
C PRO A 46 4.42 16.14 -9.68
N LEU A 47 5.22 15.11 -9.38
CA LEU A 47 5.38 13.92 -10.23
C LEU A 47 4.25 12.90 -10.07
N VAL A 48 3.43 13.01 -9.02
CA VAL A 48 2.43 12.00 -8.62
C VAL A 48 1.52 11.58 -9.76
N ASN A 49 1.08 12.27 -10.66
CA ASN A 49 0.27 11.86 -11.82
C ASN A 49 0.83 12.40 -13.15
N ALA A 50 2.11 12.79 -13.14
CA ALA A 50 2.79 13.37 -14.29
C ALA A 50 3.97 12.52 -14.78
N GLU A 51 4.49 11.61 -13.96
CA GLU A 51 5.66 10.78 -14.29
C GLU A 51 5.21 9.36 -14.68
N PRO A 52 5.29 8.98 -15.97
CA PRO A 52 4.83 7.65 -16.44
C PRO A 52 5.55 6.46 -15.79
N ALA A 53 6.74 6.72 -15.25
CA ALA A 53 7.48 5.70 -14.52
C ALA A 53 6.76 5.27 -13.24
N LEU A 54 5.99 6.15 -12.61
CA LEU A 54 5.20 5.84 -11.41
C LEU A 54 3.98 5.00 -11.74
N ASP A 55 3.39 5.15 -12.92
CA ASP A 55 2.29 4.30 -13.38
C ASP A 55 2.70 2.83 -13.44
N ARG A 56 3.94 2.54 -13.89
CA ARG A 56 4.47 1.16 -13.89
C ARG A 56 4.64 0.60 -12.48
N ALA A 57 5.02 1.43 -11.52
CA ALA A 57 5.12 1.02 -10.13
C ALA A 57 3.74 0.75 -9.50
N VAL A 58 2.73 1.54 -9.88
CA VAL A 58 1.33 1.29 -9.53
C VAL A 58 0.86 -0.04 -10.13
N ASP A 59 1.10 -0.26 -11.43
CA ASP A 59 0.73 -1.50 -12.12
C ASP A 59 1.40 -2.73 -11.49
N PHE A 60 2.65 -2.62 -11.04
CA PHE A 60 3.35 -3.68 -10.30
C PHE A 60 2.60 -4.06 -9.01
N LEU A 61 2.16 -3.08 -8.22
CA LEU A 61 1.40 -3.35 -7.00
C LEU A 61 -0.01 -3.89 -7.28
N LEU A 62 -0.68 -3.39 -8.32
CA LEU A 62 -1.98 -3.91 -8.76
C LEU A 62 -1.87 -5.36 -9.27
N ALA A 63 -0.81 -5.71 -9.98
CA ALA A 63 -0.53 -7.08 -10.38
C ALA A 63 -0.25 -7.99 -9.17
N HIS A 64 0.43 -7.47 -8.14
CA HIS A 64 0.68 -8.22 -6.91
C HIS A 64 -0.62 -8.50 -6.11
N TRP A 65 -1.62 -7.62 -6.18
CA TRP A 65 -2.95 -7.90 -5.61
C TRP A 65 -3.57 -9.19 -6.16
N VAL A 66 -3.43 -9.43 -7.46
CA VAL A 66 -3.93 -10.65 -8.12
C VAL A 66 -3.04 -11.86 -7.82
N LEU A 67 -1.73 -11.67 -7.92
CA LEU A 67 -0.75 -12.74 -7.71
C LEU A 67 -0.77 -13.30 -6.28
N ARG A 68 -0.86 -12.42 -5.28
CA ARG A 68 -0.86 -12.67 -3.83
C ARG A 68 0.37 -13.39 -3.27
N LYS A 69 1.13 -14.08 -4.08
CA LYS A 69 2.32 -14.85 -3.65
C LYS A 69 3.39 -13.93 -3.08
N PRO A 70 4.19 -14.41 -2.12
CA PRO A 70 5.39 -13.70 -1.70
C PRO A 70 6.35 -13.46 -2.86
N ILE A 71 6.74 -12.22 -3.08
CA ILE A 71 7.67 -11.81 -4.14
C ILE A 71 8.74 -10.86 -3.63
N GLY A 72 9.82 -10.77 -4.38
CA GLY A 72 10.98 -9.95 -4.07
C GLY A 72 11.90 -10.54 -3.01
N PRO A 73 13.09 -9.96 -2.82
CA PRO A 73 14.12 -10.51 -1.91
C PRO A 73 13.67 -10.70 -0.47
N CYS A 74 12.67 -9.94 -0.01
CA CYS A 74 12.12 -10.01 1.34
C CYS A 74 10.77 -10.74 1.42
N HIS A 75 10.34 -11.40 0.36
CA HIS A 75 9.15 -12.24 0.30
C HIS A 75 7.86 -11.59 0.85
N TYR A 76 7.56 -10.38 0.42
CA TYR A 76 6.27 -9.75 0.74
C TYR A 76 5.14 -10.40 -0.05
N GLY A 77 4.13 -10.90 0.65
CA GLY A 77 2.93 -11.53 0.08
C GLY A 77 1.64 -10.95 0.65
N ILE A 78 0.53 -11.23 -0.02
CA ILE A 78 -0.82 -10.84 0.40
C ILE A 78 -1.48 -12.04 1.10
N GLY A 79 -1.26 -12.13 2.39
CA GLY A 79 -1.84 -13.14 3.27
C GLY A 79 -2.64 -12.51 4.41
N THR A 80 -2.90 -13.29 5.46
CA THR A 80 -3.71 -12.86 6.61
C THR A 80 -3.20 -11.57 7.25
N LEU A 81 -1.88 -11.41 7.39
CA LEU A 81 -1.31 -10.20 8.01
C LEU A 81 -1.53 -8.96 7.14
N PHE A 82 -1.38 -9.08 5.82
CA PHE A 82 -1.65 -7.99 4.90
C PHE A 82 -3.11 -7.55 4.96
N MET A 83 -4.04 -8.50 5.06
CA MET A 83 -5.47 -8.23 5.07
C MET A 83 -5.98 -7.62 6.38
N GLN A 84 -5.18 -7.60 7.46
CA GLN A 84 -5.55 -6.93 8.70
C GLN A 84 -5.42 -5.41 8.58
N VAL A 85 -6.39 -4.69 9.14
CA VAL A 85 -6.36 -3.22 9.22
C VAL A 85 -5.33 -2.80 10.29
N GLU A 86 -4.14 -2.46 9.82
CA GLU A 86 -3.06 -1.97 10.69
C GLU A 86 -3.08 -0.44 10.77
N TYR A 87 -3.08 0.09 11.98
CA TYR A 87 -2.93 1.51 12.20
C TYR A 87 -2.15 1.79 13.50
N PRO A 88 -1.18 2.73 13.53
CA PRO A 88 -0.65 3.47 12.38
C PRO A 88 -0.07 2.57 11.27
N MET A 89 -0.25 2.99 10.02
CA MET A 89 0.20 2.24 8.84
C MET A 89 1.73 2.20 8.77
N ARG A 90 2.32 1.04 9.05
CA ARG A 90 3.78 0.87 9.12
C ARG A 90 4.33 -0.20 8.20
N GLY A 91 3.57 -1.26 7.98
CA GLY A 91 3.98 -2.39 7.18
C GLY A 91 3.27 -2.47 5.83
N TYR A 92 3.60 -3.52 5.07
CA TYR A 92 2.86 -3.85 3.86
C TYR A 92 1.51 -4.45 4.27
N ASN A 93 0.47 -3.66 4.23
CA ASN A 93 -0.89 -4.03 4.63
C ASN A 93 -1.94 -3.37 3.74
N LEU A 94 -3.16 -3.91 3.76
CA LEU A 94 -4.28 -3.49 2.92
C LEU A 94 -4.58 -1.98 3.07
N PHE A 95 -4.57 -1.46 4.29
CA PHE A 95 -4.93 -0.07 4.52
C PHE A 95 -3.89 0.90 3.95
N MET A 96 -2.58 0.64 4.19
CA MET A 96 -1.50 1.44 3.60
C MET A 96 -1.48 1.33 2.08
N TYR A 97 -1.69 0.13 1.54
CA TYR A 97 -1.78 -0.13 0.11
C TYR A 97 -2.84 0.75 -0.55
N LEU A 98 -4.06 0.75 -0.03
CA LEU A 98 -5.17 1.55 -0.54
C LEU A 98 -4.93 3.04 -0.35
N TYR A 99 -4.44 3.44 0.84
CA TYR A 99 -4.19 4.83 1.13
C TYR A 99 -3.20 5.45 0.14
N VAL A 100 -2.05 4.83 -0.05
CA VAL A 100 -1.02 5.35 -0.96
C VAL A 100 -1.49 5.31 -2.42
N LEU A 101 -2.08 4.21 -2.86
CA LEU A 101 -2.53 4.08 -4.25
C LEU A 101 -3.70 5.01 -4.60
N SER A 102 -4.51 5.44 -3.64
CA SER A 102 -5.60 6.39 -3.88
C SER A 102 -5.14 7.75 -4.42
N PHE A 103 -3.87 8.13 -4.24
CA PHE A 103 -3.31 9.36 -4.80
C PHE A 103 -2.96 9.26 -6.29
N TYR A 104 -2.97 8.05 -6.85
CA TYR A 104 -2.58 7.78 -8.23
C TYR A 104 -3.82 7.54 -9.11
N SER A 105 -4.03 8.40 -10.11
CA SER A 105 -5.14 8.29 -11.06
C SER A 105 -5.15 6.93 -11.78
N ARG A 106 -3.97 6.37 -12.04
CA ARG A 106 -3.79 5.04 -12.62
C ARG A 106 -4.45 3.94 -11.77
N ALA A 107 -4.42 4.05 -10.44
CA ALA A 107 -5.00 3.05 -9.54
C ALA A 107 -6.51 3.23 -9.36
N ARG A 108 -6.99 4.47 -9.21
CA ARG A 108 -8.36 4.76 -8.77
C ARG A 108 -9.46 4.17 -9.66
N LYS A 109 -9.19 4.01 -10.95
CA LYS A 109 -10.12 3.44 -11.96
C LYS A 109 -9.89 1.95 -12.24
N ASP A 110 -8.91 1.33 -11.59
CA ASP A 110 -8.55 -0.06 -11.81
C ASP A 110 -9.42 -0.98 -10.94
N GLU A 111 -10.01 -2.00 -11.55
CA GLU A 111 -10.89 -2.96 -10.87
C GLU A 111 -10.20 -3.65 -9.69
N ARG A 112 -8.89 -3.91 -9.80
CA ARG A 112 -8.08 -4.55 -8.74
C ARG A 112 -7.98 -3.66 -7.50
N PHE A 113 -7.87 -2.34 -7.70
CA PHE A 113 -7.91 -1.39 -6.59
C PHE A 113 -9.29 -1.33 -5.94
N LEU A 114 -10.35 -1.32 -6.75
CA LEU A 114 -11.73 -1.30 -6.26
C LEU A 114 -12.09 -2.57 -5.49
N GLU A 115 -11.60 -3.74 -5.95
CA GLU A 115 -11.73 -5.00 -5.21
C GLU A 115 -11.04 -4.93 -3.84
N ALA A 116 -9.81 -4.39 -3.79
CA ALA A 116 -9.09 -4.20 -2.54
C ALA A 116 -9.82 -3.22 -1.61
N LEU A 117 -10.38 -2.14 -2.16
CA LEU A 117 -11.18 -1.18 -1.40
C LEU A 117 -12.44 -1.82 -0.80
N HIS A 118 -13.14 -2.65 -1.57
CA HIS A 118 -14.28 -3.43 -1.09
C HIS A 118 -13.89 -4.35 0.09
N ALA A 119 -12.71 -4.98 0.00
CA ALA A 119 -12.21 -5.81 1.10
C ALA A 119 -11.92 -5.01 2.37
N LEU A 120 -11.48 -3.75 2.26
CA LEU A 120 -11.36 -2.84 3.41
C LEU A 120 -12.74 -2.42 3.94
N GLN A 121 -13.65 -2.05 3.05
CA GLN A 121 -15.00 -1.60 3.39
C GLN A 121 -15.79 -2.65 4.16
N SER A 122 -15.62 -3.94 3.85
CA SER A 122 -16.26 -5.04 4.57
C SER A 122 -15.84 -5.16 6.04
N ARG A 123 -14.78 -4.45 6.46
CA ARG A 123 -14.24 -4.45 7.83
C ARG A 123 -14.62 -3.22 8.64
N LEU A 124 -15.35 -2.28 8.03
CA LEU A 124 -15.85 -1.10 8.73
C LEU A 124 -16.95 -1.49 9.73
N ARG A 125 -17.01 -0.74 10.81
CA ARG A 125 -18.15 -0.79 11.74
C ARG A 125 -18.80 0.59 11.79
N GLU A 126 -20.06 0.67 11.39
CA GLU A 126 -20.80 1.94 11.32
C GLU A 126 -20.05 3.03 10.54
N GLY A 127 -19.44 2.63 9.40
CA GLY A 127 -18.67 3.53 8.53
C GLY A 127 -17.30 3.97 9.06
N GLN A 128 -16.83 3.39 10.18
CA GLN A 128 -15.56 3.73 10.82
C GLN A 128 -14.55 2.58 10.74
N ILE A 129 -13.26 2.94 10.67
CA ILE A 129 -12.15 1.99 10.73
C ILE A 129 -12.03 1.43 12.15
N VAL A 130 -12.03 0.09 12.27
CA VAL A 130 -11.64 -0.64 13.46
C VAL A 130 -10.22 -1.15 13.29
N VAL A 131 -9.35 -0.86 14.24
CA VAL A 131 -7.94 -1.30 14.20
C VAL A 131 -7.86 -2.78 14.54
N GLU A 132 -7.39 -3.62 13.62
CA GLU A 132 -7.22 -5.06 13.86
C GLU A 132 -5.80 -5.41 14.31
N ARG A 133 -4.84 -4.56 13.96
CA ARG A 133 -3.42 -4.76 14.28
C ARG A 133 -2.74 -3.45 14.64
N VAL A 134 -1.88 -3.51 15.65
CA VAL A 134 -0.99 -2.42 16.04
C VAL A 134 0.43 -2.97 16.16
N VAL A 135 1.40 -2.24 15.64
CA VAL A 135 2.83 -2.57 15.86
C VAL A 135 3.12 -2.48 17.36
N PRO A 136 3.76 -3.48 18.00
CA PRO A 136 3.93 -3.53 19.45
C PRO A 136 4.49 -2.25 20.07
N LYS A 137 5.46 -1.60 19.41
CA LYS A 137 6.06 -0.35 19.86
C LYS A 137 5.08 0.84 19.93
N LEU A 138 3.94 0.74 19.25
CA LEU A 138 2.91 1.78 19.16
C LEU A 138 1.65 1.43 19.96
N ALA A 139 1.59 0.27 20.61
CA ALA A 139 0.42 -0.22 21.33
C ALA A 139 -0.01 0.66 22.51
N GLY A 140 0.89 1.54 23.02
CA GLY A 140 0.58 2.52 24.06
C GLY A 140 -0.19 3.76 23.58
N LEU A 141 -0.33 3.96 22.26
CA LEU A 141 -1.04 5.13 21.73
C LEU A 141 -2.56 4.97 21.93
N SER A 142 -3.21 6.02 22.42
CA SER A 142 -4.64 5.98 22.78
C SER A 142 -5.58 5.88 21.57
N PHE A 143 -5.16 6.35 20.41
CA PHE A 143 -6.00 6.47 19.21
C PHE A 143 -5.93 5.27 18.26
N CYS A 144 -5.22 4.21 18.61
CA CYS A 144 -5.03 3.05 17.73
C CYS A 144 -5.04 1.71 18.47
N LYS A 145 -5.91 1.55 19.44
CA LYS A 145 -6.01 0.29 20.19
C LYS A 145 -6.68 -0.80 19.37
N LYS A 146 -6.11 -2.00 19.44
CA LYS A 146 -6.64 -3.17 18.74
C LYS A 146 -8.08 -3.47 19.19
N GLY A 147 -8.98 -3.66 18.22
CA GLY A 147 -10.40 -3.94 18.43
C GLY A 147 -11.27 -2.69 18.60
N GLU A 148 -10.66 -1.50 18.68
CA GLU A 148 -11.38 -0.24 18.85
C GLU A 148 -11.47 0.56 17.54
N LYS A 149 -12.50 1.39 17.43
CA LYS A 149 -12.61 2.38 16.36
C LYS A 149 -11.52 3.44 16.51
N SER A 150 -10.96 3.90 15.39
CA SER A 150 -9.92 4.92 15.38
C SER A 150 -10.34 6.08 14.48
N GLU A 151 -10.58 7.25 15.07
CA GLU A 151 -10.94 8.44 14.29
C GLU A 151 -9.82 8.88 13.35
N PRO A 152 -8.53 8.94 13.74
CA PRO A 152 -7.47 9.26 12.79
C PRO A 152 -7.34 8.26 11.63
N ALA A 153 -7.61 6.97 11.86
CA ALA A 153 -7.65 5.99 10.78
C ALA A 153 -8.87 6.21 9.88
N THR A 154 -10.01 6.53 10.46
CA THR A 154 -11.24 6.83 9.70
C THR A 154 -11.08 8.08 8.83
N GLU A 155 -10.37 9.11 9.30
CA GLU A 155 -10.00 10.27 8.48
C GLU A 155 -9.15 9.86 7.26
N ARG A 156 -8.18 8.95 7.42
CA ARG A 156 -7.40 8.42 6.28
C ARG A 156 -8.27 7.63 5.29
N TYR A 157 -9.26 6.92 5.79
CA TYR A 157 -10.23 6.25 4.93
C TYR A 157 -11.10 7.24 4.15
N ARG A 158 -11.58 8.32 4.79
CA ARG A 158 -12.33 9.39 4.12
C ARG A 158 -11.48 10.09 3.04
N GLU A 159 -10.18 10.26 3.29
CA GLU A 159 -9.24 10.79 2.30
C GLU A 159 -9.12 9.87 1.07
N ILE A 160 -9.11 8.52 1.26
CA ILE A 160 -9.19 7.58 0.14
C ILE A 160 -10.44 7.85 -0.71
N LEU A 161 -11.61 7.94 -0.08
CA LEU A 161 -12.87 8.18 -0.78
C LEU A 161 -12.85 9.52 -1.54
N LYS A 162 -12.38 10.58 -0.89
CA LYS A 162 -12.23 11.90 -1.52
C LYS A 162 -11.32 11.86 -2.75
N ASN A 163 -10.22 11.09 -2.70
CA ASN A 163 -9.32 10.96 -3.84
C ASN A 163 -9.99 10.26 -5.03
N LEU A 164 -10.93 9.34 -4.80
CA LEU A 164 -11.68 8.68 -5.88
C LEU A 164 -12.65 9.66 -6.57
N GLU A 165 -13.29 10.55 -5.81
CA GLU A 165 -14.20 11.58 -6.34
C GLU A 165 -13.48 12.63 -7.18
N ALA A 166 -12.19 12.84 -7.00
CA ALA A 166 -11.42 13.87 -7.69
C ALA A 166 -11.21 13.61 -9.21
N ASP A 167 -11.59 12.43 -9.70
CA ASP A 167 -11.48 12.04 -11.13
C ASP A 167 -12.83 12.06 -11.87
N GLU A 168 -13.92 12.45 -11.20
CA GLU A 168 -15.23 12.68 -11.80
C GLU A 168 -15.36 14.13 -12.28
#